data_83864355a2549833d4a5b91e0d0c5310
#
_entry.id   83864355a2549833d4a5b91e0d0c5310
#
_cell.length_a   1.000
_cell.length_b   1.000
_cell.length_c   1.000
_cell.angle_alpha   90.00
_cell.angle_beta   90.00
_cell.angle_gamma   90.00
#
_symmetry.space_group_name_H-M   'P 1'
#
loop_
_entity.id
_entity.type
_entity.pdbx_description
1 polymer ?
#
loop_
_entity_poly.entity_id
_entity_poly.type
_entity_poly.pdbx_seq_one_letter_code
_entity_poly.pdbx_strand_id
1 'polypeptide(L)'
;MYTVYALHSPDYAKIYIGYTSNLEQRLLSHNKLGKKGWTIKYRPWKVVHTENFETKAEAMKREKELKTAKGRGFIWELIDKKNSR
;
A
#
# COMPACT_ATOMS: atom_id res chain seq x y z
N MET A 1 -17.33 2.83 -1.28
CA MET A 1 -16.42 1.79 -0.78
C MET A 1 -15.00 2.35 -0.71
N TYR A 2 -14.26 1.92 0.28
CA TYR A 2 -12.88 2.36 0.49
C TYR A 2 -11.95 1.15 0.49
N THR A 3 -10.79 1.31 -0.13
CA THR A 3 -9.80 0.25 -0.22
C THR A 3 -8.56 0.65 0.58
N VAL A 4 -8.17 -0.20 1.53
CA VAL A 4 -6.86 -0.11 2.19
C VAL A 4 -5.91 -0.93 1.33
N TYR A 5 -4.75 -0.38 1.03
CA TYR A 5 -3.82 -1.02 0.12
C TYR A 5 -2.39 -0.97 0.67
N ALA A 6 -1.61 -1.94 0.29
CA ALA A 6 -0.18 -1.96 0.57
C ALA A 6 0.56 -2.09 -0.75
N LEU A 7 1.54 -1.22 -0.92
CA LEU A 7 2.39 -1.20 -2.11
C LEU A 7 3.80 -1.62 -1.74
N HIS A 8 4.49 -2.25 -2.68
CA HIS A 8 5.87 -2.66 -2.52
C HIS A 8 6.72 -2.06 -3.64
N SER A 9 7.86 -1.49 -3.27
CA SER A 9 8.87 -1.05 -4.20
C SER A 9 10.03 -2.04 -4.15
N PRO A 10 10.09 -3.00 -5.09
CA PRO A 10 11.13 -4.05 -5.04
C PRO A 10 12.55 -3.51 -5.16
N ASP A 11 12.74 -2.47 -5.97
CA ASP A 11 14.07 -1.92 -6.21
C ASP A 11 14.67 -1.24 -4.99
N TYR A 12 13.84 -0.82 -4.06
CA TYR A 12 14.28 -0.05 -2.88
C TYR A 12 13.92 -0.71 -1.57
N ALA A 13 13.28 -1.88 -1.61
CA ALA A 13 12.84 -2.60 -0.40
C ALA A 13 11.99 -1.71 0.52
N LYS A 14 11.00 -1.03 -0.05
CA LYS A 14 10.10 -0.15 0.69
C LYS A 14 8.67 -0.62 0.56
N ILE A 15 7.84 -0.31 1.56
CA ILE A 15 6.40 -0.53 1.48
C ILE A 15 5.69 0.78 1.80
N TYR A 16 4.47 0.92 1.25
CA TYR A 16 3.62 2.06 1.51
C TYR A 16 2.21 1.57 1.78
N ILE A 17 1.60 2.06 2.85
CA ILE A 17 0.25 1.67 3.25
C ILE A 17 -0.63 2.90 3.25
N GLY A 18 -1.80 2.80 2.62
CA GLY A 18 -2.74 3.90 2.54
C GLY A 18 -4.16 3.40 2.34
N TYR A 19 -5.10 4.34 2.22
CA TYR A 19 -6.46 4.00 1.83
C TYR A 19 -6.96 5.00 0.82
N THR A 20 -7.95 4.59 0.01
CA THR A 20 -8.49 5.45 -1.04
C THR A 20 -9.88 4.99 -1.43
N SER A 21 -10.67 5.90 -2.00
CA SER A 21 -11.94 5.54 -2.62
C SER A 21 -11.77 5.14 -4.09
N ASN A 22 -10.57 5.30 -4.65
CA ASN A 22 -10.28 4.94 -6.04
C ASN A 22 -8.83 4.47 -6.15
N LEU A 23 -8.65 3.14 -6.08
CA LEU A 23 -7.31 2.54 -6.08
C LEU A 23 -6.56 2.77 -7.40
N GLU A 24 -7.24 2.64 -8.53
CA GLU A 24 -6.60 2.83 -9.83
C GLU A 24 -5.99 4.21 -9.96
N GLN A 25 -6.77 5.23 -9.60
CA GLN A 25 -6.31 6.62 -9.67
C GLN A 25 -5.16 6.86 -8.70
N ARG A 26 -5.25 6.30 -7.51
CA ARG A 26 -4.22 6.48 -6.50
C ARG A 26 -2.92 5.78 -6.90
N LEU A 27 -3.02 4.56 -7.43
CA LEU A 27 -1.85 3.83 -7.91
C LEU A 27 -1.17 4.55 -9.05
N LEU A 28 -1.97 5.10 -9.97
CA LEU A 28 -1.45 5.89 -11.08
C LEU A 28 -0.71 7.13 -10.56
N SER A 29 -1.26 7.79 -9.55
CA SER A 29 -0.62 8.93 -8.91
C SER A 29 0.73 8.56 -8.29
N HIS A 30 0.78 7.43 -7.58
CA HIS A 30 2.04 6.97 -6.98
C HIS A 30 3.09 6.65 -8.02
N ASN A 31 2.70 6.05 -9.16
CA ASN A 31 3.64 5.56 -10.15
C ASN A 31 3.97 6.55 -11.26
N LYS A 32 3.05 7.44 -11.63
CA LYS A 32 3.25 8.28 -12.81
C LYS A 32 2.90 9.75 -12.64
N LEU A 33 1.74 10.05 -12.07
CA LEU A 33 1.20 11.41 -12.08
C LEU A 33 1.62 12.29 -10.92
N GLY A 34 1.91 11.70 -9.77
CA GLY A 34 2.31 12.48 -8.60
C GLY A 34 3.64 13.15 -8.82
N LYS A 35 3.76 14.42 -8.39
CA LYS A 35 4.97 15.22 -8.55
C LYS A 35 5.65 15.53 -7.23
N LYS A 36 5.01 15.25 -6.12
CA LYS A 36 5.52 15.52 -4.79
C LYS A 36 5.26 14.32 -3.88
N GLY A 37 6.08 14.19 -2.88
CA GLY A 37 5.90 13.20 -1.84
C GLY A 37 6.95 12.10 -1.87
N TRP A 38 6.94 11.35 -0.79
CA TRP A 38 7.91 10.29 -0.55
C TRP A 38 7.85 9.17 -1.60
N THR A 39 6.64 8.80 -2.05
CA THR A 39 6.48 7.67 -2.96
C THR A 39 7.12 7.88 -4.33
N ILE A 40 7.30 9.14 -4.75
CA ILE A 40 7.90 9.44 -6.05
C ILE A 40 9.32 8.90 -6.15
N LYS A 41 10.06 8.93 -5.06
CA LYS A 41 11.47 8.52 -5.03
C LYS A 41 11.67 7.03 -5.22
N TYR A 42 10.63 6.22 -4.97
CA TYR A 42 10.76 4.78 -4.90
C TYR A 42 9.91 4.04 -5.93
N ARG A 43 9.57 4.72 -7.02
CA ARG A 43 8.85 4.12 -8.14
C ARG A 43 9.70 3.05 -8.82
N PRO A 44 9.10 2.01 -9.40
CA PRO A 44 7.66 1.76 -9.47
C PRO A 44 7.15 1.01 -8.23
N TRP A 45 5.87 1.15 -7.96
CA TRP A 45 5.19 0.49 -6.85
C TRP A 45 4.26 -0.60 -7.37
N LYS A 46 4.24 -1.73 -6.67
CA LYS A 46 3.32 -2.84 -6.98
C LYS A 46 2.36 -3.05 -5.85
N VAL A 47 1.09 -3.34 -6.17
CA VAL A 47 0.09 -3.65 -5.16
C VAL A 47 0.34 -5.08 -4.66
N VAL A 48 0.51 -5.25 -3.35
CA VAL A 48 0.74 -6.57 -2.76
C VAL A 48 -0.39 -7.01 -1.85
N HIS A 49 -1.27 -6.09 -1.44
CA HIS A 49 -2.38 -6.42 -0.56
C HIS A 49 -3.46 -5.35 -0.65
N THR A 50 -4.73 -5.77 -0.64
CA THR A 50 -5.87 -4.85 -0.60
C THR A 50 -6.95 -5.41 0.32
N GLU A 51 -7.68 -4.50 0.99
CA GLU A 51 -8.85 -4.83 1.79
C GLU A 51 -9.91 -3.77 1.54
N ASN A 52 -11.15 -4.18 1.33
CA ASN A 52 -12.24 -3.27 1.03
C ASN A 52 -13.14 -3.06 2.25
N PHE A 53 -13.57 -1.82 2.45
CA PHE A 53 -14.45 -1.44 3.57
C PHE A 53 -15.56 -0.54 3.05
N GLU A 54 -16.73 -0.63 3.68
CA GLU A 54 -17.86 0.20 3.27
C GLU A 54 -17.70 1.65 3.72
N THR A 55 -17.07 1.88 4.87
CA THR A 55 -16.93 3.23 5.42
C THR A 55 -15.47 3.67 5.50
N LYS A 56 -15.31 4.99 5.43
CA LYS A 56 -13.99 5.60 5.58
C LYS A 56 -13.39 5.32 6.97
N ALA A 57 -14.24 5.34 8.01
CA ALA A 57 -13.77 5.11 9.38
C ALA A 57 -13.12 3.73 9.53
N GLU A 58 -13.74 2.71 8.96
CA GLU A 58 -13.20 1.35 8.99
C GLU A 58 -11.86 1.27 8.25
N ALA A 59 -11.80 1.88 7.07
CA ALA A 59 -10.57 1.90 6.28
C ALA A 59 -9.43 2.61 7.03
N MET A 60 -9.72 3.74 7.65
CA MET A 60 -8.74 4.49 8.42
C MET A 60 -8.20 3.69 9.59
N LYS A 61 -9.09 2.98 10.29
CA LYS A 61 -8.70 2.15 11.42
C LYS A 61 -7.75 1.04 10.96
N ARG A 62 -8.08 0.37 9.87
CA ARG A 62 -7.25 -0.72 9.34
C ARG A 62 -5.91 -0.20 8.83
N GLU A 63 -5.90 0.95 8.18
CA GLU A 63 -4.66 1.57 7.71
C GLU A 63 -3.70 1.80 8.88
N LYS A 64 -4.21 2.34 9.98
CA LYS A 64 -3.39 2.57 11.17
C LYS A 64 -2.83 1.28 11.74
N GLU A 65 -3.65 0.22 11.78
CA GLU A 65 -3.20 -1.10 12.26
C GLU A 65 -2.06 -1.64 11.40
N LEU A 66 -2.18 -1.51 10.08
CA LEU A 66 -1.16 -2.00 9.16
C LEU A 66 0.13 -1.19 9.20
N LYS A 67 0.06 0.05 9.67
CA LYS A 67 1.25 0.89 9.82
C LYS A 67 2.05 0.61 11.07
N THR A 68 1.53 -0.19 12.00
CA THR A 68 2.27 -0.61 13.18
C THR A 68 3.38 -1.59 12.78
N ALA A 69 4.33 -1.81 13.69
CA ALA A 69 5.40 -2.79 13.43
C ALA A 69 4.85 -4.17 13.09
N LYS A 70 3.81 -4.60 13.81
CA LYS A 70 3.17 -5.89 13.57
C LYS A 70 2.49 -5.92 12.19
N GLY A 71 1.76 -4.85 11.84
CA GLY A 71 1.09 -4.76 10.54
C GLY A 71 2.07 -4.74 9.38
N ARG A 72 3.15 -3.99 9.51
CA ARG A 72 4.17 -3.94 8.48
C ARG A 72 4.85 -5.30 8.32
N GLY A 73 5.09 -6.00 9.43
CA GLY A 73 5.63 -7.35 9.40
C GLY A 73 4.73 -8.31 8.61
N PHE A 74 3.42 -8.19 8.81
CA PHE A 74 2.44 -8.97 8.05
C PHE A 74 2.59 -8.73 6.54
N ILE A 75 2.71 -7.46 6.12
CA ILE A 75 2.87 -7.13 4.71
C ILE A 75 4.18 -7.69 4.16
N TRP A 76 5.28 -7.59 4.91
CA TRP A 76 6.57 -8.15 4.48
C TRP A 76 6.50 -9.66 4.34
N GLU A 77 5.76 -10.35 5.22
CA GLU A 77 5.56 -11.79 5.08
C GLU A 77 4.83 -12.14 3.78
N LEU A 78 3.82 -11.35 3.41
CA LEU A 78 3.11 -11.56 2.15
C LEU A 78 4.05 -11.41 0.95
N ILE A 79 4.94 -10.43 1.00
CA ILE A 79 5.91 -10.19 -0.07
C ILE A 79 6.87 -11.37 -0.16
N ASP A 80 7.38 -11.83 0.96
CA ASP A 80 8.31 -12.96 1.01
C ASP A 80 7.67 -14.23 0.46
N LYS A 81 6.41 -14.50 0.79
CA LYS A 81 5.69 -15.67 0.28
C LYS A 81 5.53 -15.63 -1.23
N LYS A 82 5.28 -14.44 -1.80
CA LYS A 82 5.15 -14.29 -3.25
C LYS A 82 6.47 -14.51 -3.98
N ASN A 83 7.57 -14.16 -3.34
CA ASN A 83 8.90 -14.29 -3.93
C ASN A 83 9.56 -15.63 -3.62
N SER A 84 9.02 -16.36 -2.66
CA SER A 84 9.55 -17.66 -2.26
C SER A 84 8.97 -18.76 -3.14
N ARG A 85 9.76 -19.72 -3.48
CA ARG A 85 9.37 -20.88 -4.30
C ARG A 85 9.80 -22.16 -3.63
#